data_3a9c13bf9a92c1625f6c305462c06a61
#
_entry.id   3a9c13bf9a92c1625f6c305462c06a61
#
_cell.length_a   1.000
_cell.length_b   1.000
_cell.length_c   1.000
_cell.angle_alpha   90.00
_cell.angle_beta   90.00
_cell.angle_gamma   90.00
#
_symmetry.space_group_name_H-M   'P 1'
#
loop_
_entity.id
_entity.type
_entity.pdbx_description
1 polymer ?
#
loop_
_entity_poly.entity_id
_entity_poly.type
_entity_poly.pdbx_seq_one_letter_code
_entity_poly.pdbx_strand_id
1 'polypeptide(L)'
;MKKIMWIVAVLPVVVASMMLQVIPDMIPHKIGIFIFPIVILCVTFFWHLLIGTFEKKTVKASTDKERMEANSSARVLCVVGLSQAIMFGIMNYCILYSSCVQENVNGSKVTVDIARISCILCGIIFVVVGNYMTKAKRNTVVGFRTAWSMYNDNTWRKSNRFGAISIVVAGVLTIIT
;
A
#
# COMPACT_ATOMS: atom_id res chain seq x y z
N MET A 1 -10.74 8.72 -5.26
CA MET A 1 -9.61 7.90 -4.78
C MET A 1 -10.05 6.53 -4.28
N LYS A 2 -11.08 6.39 -3.41
CA LYS A 2 -11.57 5.06 -2.96
C LYS A 2 -11.99 4.13 -4.10
N LYS A 3 -12.71 4.65 -5.09
CA LYS A 3 -13.11 3.83 -6.26
C LYS A 3 -11.90 3.29 -7.02
N ILE A 4 -10.88 4.11 -7.22
CA ILE A 4 -9.63 3.71 -7.88
C ILE A 4 -8.92 2.62 -7.09
N MET A 5 -8.86 2.73 -5.75
CA MET A 5 -8.28 1.72 -4.88
C MET A 5 -8.97 0.35 -5.05
N TRP A 6 -10.30 0.32 -5.15
CA TRP A 6 -11.04 -0.92 -5.41
C TRP A 6 -10.80 -1.48 -6.81
N ILE A 7 -10.74 -0.62 -7.85
CA ILE A 7 -10.42 -1.05 -9.21
C ILE A 7 -9.03 -1.74 -9.22
N VAL A 8 -8.03 -1.11 -8.60
CA VAL A 8 -6.67 -1.66 -8.51
C VAL A 8 -6.65 -2.97 -7.71
N ALA A 9 -7.44 -3.10 -6.66
CA ALA A 9 -7.49 -4.32 -5.84
C ALA A 9 -8.22 -5.50 -6.51
N VAL A 10 -9.19 -5.24 -7.37
CA VAL A 10 -9.93 -6.29 -8.11
C VAL A 10 -9.12 -6.78 -9.32
N LEU A 11 -8.28 -5.94 -9.91
CA LEU A 11 -7.49 -6.29 -11.09
C LEU A 11 -6.69 -7.61 -10.92
N PRO A 12 -5.95 -7.85 -9.81
CA PRO A 12 -5.24 -9.11 -9.56
C PRO A 12 -6.14 -10.34 -9.57
N VAL A 13 -7.39 -10.23 -9.09
CA VAL A 13 -8.36 -11.33 -9.11
C VAL A 13 -8.77 -11.66 -10.55
N VAL A 14 -9.03 -10.63 -11.36
CA VAL A 14 -9.38 -10.79 -12.78
C VAL A 14 -8.22 -11.44 -13.53
N VAL A 15 -7.00 -10.97 -13.32
CA VAL A 15 -5.80 -11.53 -13.95
C VAL A 15 -5.61 -13.00 -13.54
N ALA A 16 -5.75 -13.34 -12.25
CA ALA A 16 -5.66 -14.72 -11.77
C ALA A 16 -6.73 -15.62 -12.41
N SER A 17 -7.96 -15.12 -12.54
CA SER A 17 -9.07 -15.85 -13.19
C SER A 17 -8.82 -16.10 -14.68
N MET A 18 -8.31 -15.10 -15.39
CA MET A 18 -7.95 -15.22 -16.81
C MET A 18 -6.80 -16.21 -17.02
N MET A 19 -5.77 -16.15 -16.19
CA MET A 19 -4.65 -17.07 -16.24
C MET A 19 -5.12 -18.52 -16.06
N LEU A 20 -6.04 -18.78 -15.15
CA LEU A 20 -6.58 -20.12 -14.91
C LEU A 20 -7.37 -20.67 -16.11
N GLN A 21 -8.00 -19.81 -16.90
CA GLN A 21 -8.74 -20.19 -18.09
C GLN A 21 -7.85 -20.42 -19.32
N VAL A 22 -6.79 -19.61 -19.45
CA VAL A 22 -5.91 -19.65 -20.64
C VAL A 22 -4.84 -20.74 -20.51
N ILE A 23 -4.35 -21.01 -19.29
CA ILE A 23 -3.22 -21.93 -19.06
C ILE A 23 -3.55 -22.87 -17.87
N PRO A 24 -4.61 -23.73 -17.99
CA PRO A 24 -5.07 -24.53 -16.85
C PRO A 24 -4.05 -25.59 -16.39
N ASP A 25 -3.20 -26.07 -17.28
CA ASP A 25 -2.29 -27.22 -17.03
C ASP A 25 -0.91 -26.78 -16.51
N MET A 26 -0.56 -25.48 -16.64
CA MET A 26 0.72 -24.93 -16.17
C MET A 26 0.74 -24.53 -14.70
N ILE A 27 -0.36 -24.72 -13.97
CA ILE A 27 -0.49 -24.24 -12.62
C ILE A 27 -0.65 -25.42 -11.67
N PRO A 28 0.42 -25.85 -10.99
CA PRO A 28 0.39 -27.03 -10.11
C PRO A 28 -0.55 -26.87 -8.91
N HIS A 29 -0.79 -25.64 -8.47
CA HIS A 29 -1.67 -25.32 -7.35
C HIS A 29 -2.71 -24.26 -7.70
N LYS A 30 -3.76 -24.64 -8.43
CA LYS A 30 -4.84 -23.74 -8.92
C LYS A 30 -5.43 -22.83 -7.82
N ILE A 31 -5.55 -23.34 -6.60
CA ILE A 31 -6.07 -22.58 -5.44
C ILE A 31 -5.04 -21.53 -4.94
N GLY A 32 -3.76 -21.85 -5.01
CA GLY A 32 -2.68 -20.97 -4.53
C GLY A 32 -2.64 -19.60 -5.21
N ILE A 33 -3.08 -19.53 -6.48
CA ILE A 33 -3.10 -18.29 -7.25
C ILE A 33 -4.03 -17.24 -6.64
N PHE A 34 -5.12 -17.66 -6.01
CA PHE A 34 -6.12 -16.76 -5.42
C PHE A 34 -5.76 -16.28 -4.01
N ILE A 35 -4.79 -16.94 -3.33
CA ILE A 35 -4.43 -16.55 -1.96
C ILE A 35 -3.96 -15.08 -1.92
N PHE A 36 -3.06 -14.71 -2.80
CA PHE A 36 -2.50 -13.35 -2.82
C PHE A 36 -3.54 -12.27 -3.20
N PRO A 37 -4.33 -12.43 -4.28
CA PRO A 37 -5.46 -11.55 -4.59
C PRO A 37 -6.47 -11.41 -3.45
N ILE A 38 -6.80 -12.48 -2.74
CA ILE A 38 -7.71 -12.42 -1.58
C ILE A 38 -7.11 -11.57 -0.46
N VAL A 39 -5.83 -11.74 -0.17
CA VAL A 39 -5.13 -10.89 0.83
C VAL A 39 -5.19 -9.42 0.43
N ILE A 40 -4.97 -9.09 -0.86
CA ILE A 40 -5.09 -7.72 -1.37
C ILE A 40 -6.49 -7.16 -1.13
N LEU A 41 -7.54 -7.93 -1.39
CA LEU A 41 -8.92 -7.51 -1.14
C LEU A 41 -9.18 -7.28 0.35
N CYS A 42 -8.72 -8.17 1.23
CA CYS A 42 -8.87 -8.03 2.68
C CYS A 42 -8.19 -6.75 3.20
N VAL A 43 -6.95 -6.49 2.75
CA VAL A 43 -6.21 -5.28 3.12
C VAL A 43 -6.88 -4.03 2.57
N THR A 44 -7.38 -4.07 1.33
CA THR A 44 -8.12 -2.95 0.72
C THR A 44 -9.42 -2.67 1.47
N PHE A 45 -10.13 -3.71 1.91
CA PHE A 45 -11.32 -3.57 2.74
C PHE A 45 -11.01 -2.92 4.09
N PHE A 46 -9.92 -3.33 4.73
CA PHE A 46 -9.45 -2.70 5.97
C PHE A 46 -9.19 -1.18 5.78
N TRP A 47 -8.48 -0.79 4.71
CA TRP A 47 -8.28 0.62 4.38
C TRP A 47 -9.59 1.35 4.10
N HIS A 48 -10.53 0.71 3.41
CA HIS A 48 -11.85 1.28 3.15
C HIS A 48 -12.59 1.61 4.45
N LEU A 49 -12.58 0.71 5.43
CA LEU A 49 -13.17 0.93 6.74
C LEU A 49 -12.51 2.09 7.48
N LEU A 50 -11.16 2.12 7.52
CA LEU A 50 -10.42 3.20 8.15
C LEU A 50 -10.73 4.56 7.53
N ILE A 51 -10.69 4.67 6.22
CA ILE A 51 -11.02 5.91 5.51
C ILE A 51 -12.46 6.33 5.80
N GLY A 52 -13.39 5.37 5.82
CA GLY A 52 -14.81 5.62 6.15
C GLY A 52 -15.01 6.19 7.55
N THR A 53 -14.22 5.77 8.54
CA THR A 53 -14.29 6.32 9.90
C THR A 53 -13.84 7.78 9.95
N PHE A 54 -12.83 8.17 9.18
CA PHE A 54 -12.38 9.57 9.10
C PHE A 54 -13.33 10.45 8.31
N GLU A 55 -13.94 9.95 7.25
CA GLU A 55 -14.99 10.68 6.53
C GLU A 55 -16.21 10.94 7.41
N LYS A 56 -16.64 9.95 8.21
CA LYS A 56 -17.71 10.14 9.19
C LYS A 56 -17.33 11.19 10.25
N LYS A 57 -16.06 11.22 10.69
CA LYS A 57 -15.56 12.27 11.59
C LYS A 57 -15.59 13.66 10.94
N THR A 58 -15.27 13.76 9.65
CA THR A 58 -15.34 15.00 8.89
C THR A 58 -16.76 15.56 8.85
N VAL A 59 -17.76 14.69 8.67
CA VAL A 59 -19.18 15.09 8.65
C VAL A 59 -19.68 15.51 10.05
N LYS A 60 -19.22 14.84 11.11
CA LYS A 60 -19.62 15.11 12.50
C LYS A 60 -18.84 16.26 13.16
N ALA A 61 -17.81 16.78 12.52
CA ALA A 61 -16.97 17.82 13.08
C ALA A 61 -17.75 19.13 13.24
N SER A 62 -17.72 19.68 14.44
CA SER A 62 -18.39 20.93 14.82
C SER A 62 -17.56 22.17 14.47
N THR A 63 -16.25 22.00 14.34
CA THR A 63 -15.31 23.08 14.05
C THR A 63 -14.63 22.88 12.70
N ASP A 64 -14.42 23.95 11.95
CA ASP A 64 -13.71 23.90 10.66
C ASP A 64 -12.28 23.33 10.78
N LYS A 65 -11.62 23.56 11.93
CA LYS A 65 -10.31 23.00 12.23
C LYS A 65 -10.37 21.47 12.28
N GLU A 66 -11.32 20.91 13.04
CA GLU A 66 -11.50 19.45 13.15
C GLU A 66 -11.86 18.80 11.80
N ARG A 67 -12.68 19.49 11.01
CA ARG A 67 -13.05 19.05 9.65
C ARG A 67 -11.82 18.98 8.74
N MET A 68 -10.96 20.02 8.76
CA MET A 68 -9.73 20.02 7.98
C MET A 68 -8.74 18.95 8.42
N GLU A 69 -8.63 18.67 9.72
CA GLU A 69 -7.77 17.63 10.27
C GLU A 69 -8.24 16.23 9.86
N ALA A 70 -9.52 15.95 9.98
CA ALA A 70 -10.12 14.68 9.57
C ALA A 70 -9.99 14.45 8.05
N ASN A 71 -10.24 15.47 7.23
CA ASN A 71 -10.12 15.39 5.78
C ASN A 71 -8.67 15.18 5.33
N SER A 72 -7.71 15.88 5.96
CA SER A 72 -6.27 15.67 5.70
C SER A 72 -5.86 14.23 6.01
N SER A 73 -6.30 13.69 7.16
CA SER A 73 -6.01 12.32 7.57
C SER A 73 -6.64 11.29 6.61
N ALA A 74 -7.90 11.49 6.21
CA ALA A 74 -8.57 10.62 5.24
C ALA A 74 -7.83 10.60 3.89
N ARG A 75 -7.33 11.76 3.44
CA ARG A 75 -6.56 11.87 2.20
C ARG A 75 -5.23 11.11 2.28
N VAL A 76 -4.49 11.25 3.38
CA VAL A 76 -3.24 10.50 3.59
C VAL A 76 -3.50 8.99 3.59
N LEU A 77 -4.53 8.52 4.30
CA LEU A 77 -4.92 7.11 4.32
C LEU A 77 -5.30 6.59 2.93
N CYS A 78 -6.00 7.39 2.12
CA CYS A 78 -6.30 7.02 0.72
C CYS A 78 -5.03 6.85 -0.11
N VAL A 79 -4.03 7.72 0.04
CA VAL A 79 -2.77 7.61 -0.71
C VAL A 79 -1.99 6.39 -0.27
N VAL A 80 -1.87 6.16 1.04
CA VAL A 80 -1.17 4.99 1.59
C VAL A 80 -1.84 3.69 1.15
N GLY A 81 -3.17 3.59 1.28
CA GLY A 81 -3.92 2.40 0.86
C GLY A 81 -3.83 2.13 -0.64
N LEU A 82 -3.87 3.19 -1.48
CA LEU A 82 -3.70 3.06 -2.92
C LEU A 82 -2.28 2.60 -3.28
N SER A 83 -1.25 3.20 -2.68
CA SER A 83 0.14 2.81 -2.91
C SER A 83 0.39 1.35 -2.56
N GLN A 84 -0.16 0.88 -1.44
CA GLN A 84 -0.06 -0.50 -1.01
C GLN A 84 -0.80 -1.46 -1.95
N ALA A 85 -2.00 -1.10 -2.42
CA ALA A 85 -2.76 -1.91 -3.38
C ALA A 85 -2.00 -2.06 -4.72
N ILE A 86 -1.39 -0.98 -5.21
CA ILE A 86 -0.57 -1.01 -6.42
C ILE A 86 0.65 -1.91 -6.23
N MET A 87 1.37 -1.78 -5.11
CA MET A 87 2.54 -2.62 -4.81
C MET A 87 2.18 -4.10 -4.82
N PHE A 88 1.15 -4.47 -4.08
CA PHE A 88 0.75 -5.88 -3.99
C PHE A 88 0.23 -6.40 -5.33
N GLY A 89 -0.43 -5.54 -6.14
CA GLY A 89 -0.83 -5.88 -7.50
C GLY A 89 0.37 -6.21 -8.41
N ILE A 90 1.41 -5.38 -8.36
CA ILE A 90 2.65 -5.61 -9.12
C ILE A 90 3.35 -6.89 -8.63
N MET A 91 3.46 -7.09 -7.31
CA MET A 91 4.05 -8.31 -6.75
C MET A 91 3.27 -9.56 -7.17
N ASN A 92 1.95 -9.52 -7.11
CA ASN A 92 1.12 -10.63 -7.58
C ASN A 92 1.39 -10.96 -9.06
N TYR A 93 1.48 -9.93 -9.91
CA TYR A 93 1.82 -10.11 -11.32
C TYR A 93 3.21 -10.74 -11.50
N CYS A 94 4.22 -10.27 -10.78
CA CYS A 94 5.58 -10.83 -10.85
C CYS A 94 5.62 -12.29 -10.40
N ILE A 95 4.88 -12.66 -9.36
CA ILE A 95 4.79 -14.05 -8.87
C ILE A 95 4.13 -14.94 -9.92
N LEU A 96 2.99 -14.51 -10.50
CA LEU A 96 2.30 -15.27 -11.55
C LEU A 96 3.18 -15.43 -12.79
N TYR A 97 3.82 -14.34 -13.24
CA TYR A 97 4.72 -14.38 -14.38
C TYR A 97 5.90 -15.34 -14.14
N SER A 98 6.55 -15.26 -12.98
CA SER A 98 7.63 -16.18 -12.61
C SER A 98 7.19 -17.64 -12.62
N SER A 99 6.00 -17.94 -12.12
CA SER A 99 5.45 -19.30 -12.12
C SER A 99 5.20 -19.83 -13.53
N CYS A 100 4.71 -19.00 -14.45
CA CYS A 100 4.45 -19.39 -15.84
C CYS A 100 5.73 -19.57 -16.67
N VAL A 101 6.74 -18.72 -16.45
CA VAL A 101 8.00 -18.76 -17.23
C VAL A 101 8.89 -19.92 -16.80
N GLN A 102 8.85 -20.31 -15.52
CA GLN A 102 9.71 -21.36 -14.98
C GLN A 102 9.38 -22.76 -15.58
N GLU A 103 8.16 -22.99 -16.08
CA GLU A 103 7.78 -24.24 -16.74
C GLU A 103 8.13 -24.30 -18.24
N ASN A 104 8.29 -23.16 -18.92
CA ASN A 104 8.37 -23.13 -20.38
C ASN A 104 9.78 -23.08 -20.97
N VAL A 105 10.85 -22.99 -20.18
CA VAL A 105 12.19 -22.72 -20.71
C VAL A 105 13.21 -23.78 -20.33
N ASN A 106 13.32 -24.81 -21.18
CA ASN A 106 14.51 -25.62 -21.28
C ASN A 106 15.65 -24.74 -21.86
N GLY A 107 16.45 -24.09 -21.01
CA GLY A 107 17.73 -23.53 -21.44
C GLY A 107 18.14 -22.17 -20.90
N SER A 108 17.27 -21.24 -20.66
CA SER A 108 17.64 -19.91 -20.12
C SER A 108 16.68 -19.52 -19.01
N LYS A 109 17.09 -19.70 -17.76
CA LYS A 109 16.30 -19.26 -16.59
C LYS A 109 16.33 -17.73 -16.54
N VAL A 110 15.32 -17.07 -17.06
CA VAL A 110 15.03 -15.68 -16.68
C VAL A 110 14.43 -15.74 -15.28
N THR A 111 15.28 -15.83 -14.28
CA THR A 111 14.85 -15.78 -12.88
C THR A 111 14.51 -14.34 -12.55
N VAL A 112 13.21 -14.06 -12.41
CA VAL A 112 12.76 -12.79 -11.84
C VAL A 112 13.14 -12.80 -10.37
N ASP A 113 14.04 -11.92 -9.95
CA ASP A 113 14.42 -11.77 -8.55
C ASP A 113 13.28 -11.05 -7.79
N ILE A 114 12.33 -11.87 -7.30
CA ILE A 114 11.16 -11.39 -6.56
C ILE A 114 11.59 -10.66 -5.29
N ALA A 115 12.68 -11.07 -4.64
CA ALA A 115 13.18 -10.41 -3.44
C ALA A 115 13.62 -8.99 -3.74
N ARG A 116 14.40 -8.79 -4.78
CA ARG A 116 14.87 -7.47 -5.23
C ARG A 116 13.70 -6.56 -5.64
N ILE A 117 12.76 -7.08 -6.41
CA ILE A 117 11.55 -6.32 -6.79
C ILE A 117 10.75 -5.92 -5.56
N SER A 118 10.60 -6.83 -4.59
CA SER A 118 9.89 -6.54 -3.34
C SER A 118 10.57 -5.43 -2.54
N CYS A 119 11.90 -5.44 -2.43
CA CYS A 119 12.67 -4.38 -1.77
C CYS A 119 12.47 -3.03 -2.45
N ILE A 120 12.57 -2.98 -3.79
CA ILE A 120 12.36 -1.75 -4.55
C ILE A 120 10.93 -1.21 -4.32
N LEU A 121 9.92 -2.05 -4.42
CA LEU A 121 8.53 -1.65 -4.23
C LEU A 121 8.26 -1.17 -2.80
N CYS A 122 8.79 -1.86 -1.79
CA CYS A 122 8.73 -1.41 -0.39
C CYS A 122 9.40 -0.06 -0.19
N GLY A 123 10.59 0.13 -0.76
CA GLY A 123 11.31 1.39 -0.70
C GLY A 123 10.53 2.54 -1.33
N ILE A 124 9.90 2.33 -2.49
CA ILE A 124 9.02 3.32 -3.14
C ILE A 124 7.86 3.69 -2.21
N ILE A 125 7.22 2.72 -1.56
CA ILE A 125 6.13 3.00 -0.61
C ILE A 125 6.62 3.82 0.58
N PHE A 126 7.77 3.49 1.14
CA PHE A 126 8.34 4.27 2.24
C PHE A 126 8.57 5.72 1.84
N VAL A 127 9.07 5.98 0.63
CA VAL A 127 9.24 7.33 0.10
C VAL A 127 7.88 8.04 -0.04
N VAL A 128 6.87 7.36 -0.60
CA VAL A 128 5.52 7.92 -0.75
C VAL A 128 4.90 8.21 0.61
N VAL A 129 4.90 7.25 1.53
CA VAL A 129 4.31 7.38 2.88
C VAL A 129 5.02 8.50 3.65
N GLY A 130 6.35 8.54 3.65
CA GLY A 130 7.13 9.58 4.30
C GLY A 130 6.79 10.98 3.78
N ASN A 131 6.68 11.15 2.46
CA ASN A 131 6.32 12.43 1.85
C ASN A 131 4.90 12.89 2.25
N TYR A 132 3.95 11.99 2.33
CA TYR A 132 2.58 12.32 2.74
C TYR A 132 2.41 12.47 4.26
N MET A 133 3.25 11.81 5.06
CA MET A 133 3.21 11.88 6.53
C MET A 133 3.42 13.31 7.05
N THR A 134 4.24 14.13 6.39
CA THR A 134 4.45 15.53 6.76
C THR A 134 3.18 16.38 6.62
N LYS A 135 2.24 15.97 5.77
CA LYS A 135 0.98 16.67 5.51
C LYS A 135 -0.12 16.30 6.49
N ALA A 136 0.07 15.24 7.27
CA ALA A 136 -0.88 14.80 8.27
C ALA A 136 -0.91 15.79 9.44
N LYS A 137 -2.09 16.38 9.72
CA LYS A 137 -2.31 17.16 10.94
C LYS A 137 -2.40 16.22 12.14
N ARG A 138 -2.26 16.78 13.35
CA ARG A 138 -2.33 16.01 14.60
C ARG A 138 -3.64 15.21 14.66
N ASN A 139 -3.51 13.89 14.73
CA ASN A 139 -4.64 12.97 14.74
C ASN A 139 -4.27 11.66 15.46
N THR A 140 -5.26 10.81 15.69
CA THR A 140 -5.10 9.56 16.45
C THR A 140 -4.63 8.37 15.65
N VAL A 141 -4.40 8.47 14.32
CA VAL A 141 -4.13 7.29 13.48
C VAL A 141 -2.87 7.44 12.63
N VAL A 142 -2.64 8.62 12.02
CA VAL A 142 -1.56 8.83 11.05
C VAL A 142 -0.48 9.70 11.64
N GLY A 143 0.77 9.26 11.58
CA GLY A 143 1.94 10.04 11.98
C GLY A 143 2.77 9.39 13.09
N PHE A 144 3.91 10.00 13.38
CA PHE A 144 4.82 9.58 14.44
C PHE A 144 4.28 10.02 15.80
N ARG A 145 3.85 9.04 16.60
CA ARG A 145 3.07 9.27 17.83
C ARG A 145 3.85 8.83 19.06
N THR A 146 4.27 9.84 19.79
CA THR A 146 4.85 9.69 21.14
C THR A 146 4.12 10.62 22.09
N ALA A 147 4.25 10.43 23.40
CA ALA A 147 3.70 11.34 24.39
C ALA A 147 4.13 12.80 24.11
N TRP A 148 5.37 13.00 23.72
CA TRP A 148 5.93 14.30 23.34
C TRP A 148 5.35 14.87 22.05
N SER A 149 5.21 14.04 21.00
CA SER A 149 4.68 14.51 19.72
C SER A 149 3.24 14.98 19.82
N MET A 150 2.46 14.38 20.72
CA MET A 150 1.04 14.71 20.93
C MET A 150 0.81 15.90 21.86
N TYR A 151 1.86 16.47 22.49
CA TYR A 151 1.74 17.54 23.45
C TYR A 151 1.16 18.83 22.84
N ASN A 152 1.68 19.27 21.69
CA ASN A 152 1.16 20.42 20.95
C ASN A 152 1.40 20.30 19.44
N ASP A 153 0.80 21.21 18.67
CA ASP A 153 0.86 21.17 17.20
C ASP A 153 2.29 21.44 16.65
N ASN A 154 3.11 22.21 17.38
CA ASN A 154 4.51 22.45 17.00
C ASN A 154 5.36 21.20 17.18
N THR A 155 5.23 20.53 18.32
CA THR A 155 5.95 19.29 18.61
C THR A 155 5.52 18.19 17.65
N TRP A 156 4.21 18.08 17.39
CA TRP A 156 3.67 17.19 16.38
C TRP A 156 4.32 17.38 15.02
N ARG A 157 4.35 18.63 14.52
CA ARG A 157 4.92 18.94 13.21
C ARG A 157 6.41 18.61 13.12
N LYS A 158 7.20 18.94 14.16
CA LYS A 158 8.64 18.63 14.21
C LYS A 158 8.88 17.12 14.24
N SER A 159 8.19 16.36 15.10
CA SER A 159 8.31 14.90 15.23
C SER A 159 7.91 14.20 13.94
N ASN A 160 6.80 14.59 13.32
CA ASN A 160 6.35 14.00 12.07
C ASN A 160 7.29 14.33 10.89
N ARG A 161 7.87 15.54 10.86
CA ARG A 161 8.87 15.88 9.85
C ARG A 161 10.13 15.03 10.00
N PHE A 162 10.61 14.84 11.23
CA PHE A 162 11.75 13.97 11.50
C PHE A 162 11.44 12.51 11.11
N GLY A 163 10.32 11.96 11.56
CA GLY A 163 9.90 10.61 11.22
C GLY A 163 9.71 10.42 9.71
N ALA A 164 9.15 11.39 9.02
CA ALA A 164 8.99 11.38 7.57
C ALA A 164 10.33 11.34 6.82
N ILE A 165 11.30 12.18 7.23
CA ILE A 165 12.65 12.17 6.65
C ILE A 165 13.32 10.81 6.88
N SER A 166 13.23 10.26 8.10
CA SER A 166 13.79 8.94 8.43
C SER A 166 13.20 7.83 7.56
N ILE A 167 11.87 7.83 7.35
CA ILE A 167 11.20 6.84 6.49
C ILE A 167 11.62 7.01 5.02
N VAL A 168 11.73 8.25 4.52
CA VAL A 168 12.20 8.50 3.15
C VAL A 168 13.63 8.02 2.95
N VAL A 169 14.53 8.32 3.90
CA VAL A 169 15.92 7.86 3.84
C VAL A 169 15.99 6.33 3.86
N ALA A 170 15.24 5.69 4.77
CA ALA A 170 15.13 4.24 4.81
C ALA A 170 14.62 3.66 3.48
N GLY A 171 13.60 4.30 2.89
CA GLY A 171 13.05 3.90 1.59
C GLY A 171 14.08 3.98 0.46
N VAL A 172 14.83 5.08 0.40
CA VAL A 172 15.92 5.24 -0.60
C VAL A 172 17.00 4.19 -0.41
N LEU A 173 17.43 3.94 0.82
CA LEU A 173 18.41 2.89 1.12
C LEU A 173 17.90 1.51 0.69
N THR A 174 16.64 1.19 0.97
CA THR A 174 16.01 -0.08 0.58
C THR A 174 15.92 -0.26 -0.95
N ILE A 175 15.82 0.83 -1.72
CA ILE A 175 15.82 0.76 -3.21
C ILE A 175 17.23 0.46 -3.74
N ILE A 176 18.27 0.97 -3.08
CA ILE A 176 19.67 0.83 -3.53
C ILE A 176 20.26 -0.55 -3.19
N THR A 177 19.74 -1.20 -2.14
CA THR A 177 20.18 -2.54 -1.70
C THR A 177 19.62 -3.63 -2.60
#